data_c82ee86926a1ad35ab0934fa3583c983
#
_entry.id   c82ee86926a1ad35ab0934fa3583c983
#
_cell.length_a   1.000
_cell.length_b   1.000
_cell.length_c   1.000
_cell.angle_alpha   90.00
_cell.angle_beta   90.00
_cell.angle_gamma   90.00
#
_symmetry.space_group_name_H-M   'P 1'
#
loop_
_entity.id
_entity.type
_entity.pdbx_description
1 polymer ?
#
loop_
_entity_poly.entity_id
_entity_poly.type
_entity_poly.pdbx_seq_one_letter_code
_entity_poly.pdbx_strand_id
1 'polypeptide(L)'
;MAPKISVVIPTFNEEENITPCLNSLCNQTIPRDEYELIVVDGDSKDKTREYAEKLADKVIIQTSKKVGGARNDGAALATADILATTDADCIIPKNWLELTLKAFEKDDRIVQLYGTVYPLEPGIKFRFYLALANTFSRIGYYTHTLYYTLGCNTAFRKEAYDAIKGYKCIDAGDDLEIAQRMRKLGKVKLDSKVRVKFSMRRYVQFGTLKSLYVWLYIVIKGGESEKYTYASREYK
;
A
#
# COMPACT_ATOMS: atom_id res chain seq x y z
N MET A 1 3.66 16.91 -19.25
CA MET A 1 2.25 17.05 -18.80
C MET A 1 2.23 16.84 -17.30
N ALA A 2 1.19 17.29 -16.58
CA ALA A 2 1.06 16.91 -15.17
C ALA A 2 0.77 15.42 -15.07
N PRO A 3 1.32 14.69 -14.07
CA PRO A 3 1.05 13.27 -13.88
C PRO A 3 -0.43 13.05 -13.56
N LYS A 4 -0.98 11.95 -14.04
CA LYS A 4 -2.38 11.52 -13.76
C LYS A 4 -2.50 10.77 -12.44
N ILE A 5 -1.41 10.13 -12.01
CA ILE A 5 -1.35 9.33 -10.80
C ILE A 5 0.01 9.45 -10.12
N SER A 6 0.00 9.68 -8.80
CA SER A 6 1.20 9.68 -7.96
C SER A 6 1.24 8.37 -7.17
N VAL A 7 2.36 7.66 -7.24
CA VAL A 7 2.56 6.40 -6.50
C VAL A 7 3.50 6.65 -5.33
N VAL A 8 3.02 6.42 -4.11
CA VAL A 8 3.82 6.54 -2.88
C VAL A 8 4.28 5.16 -2.42
N ILE A 9 5.58 5.04 -2.20
CA ILE A 9 6.25 3.79 -1.82
C ILE A 9 7.00 4.02 -0.50
N PRO A 10 6.39 3.71 0.67
CA PRO A 10 7.12 3.69 1.94
C PRO A 10 8.16 2.58 1.91
N THR A 11 9.36 2.85 2.41
CA THR A 11 10.46 1.88 2.44
C THR A 11 11.31 2.03 3.71
N PHE A 12 11.87 0.91 4.18
CA PHE A 12 12.82 0.88 5.30
C PHE A 12 13.67 -0.40 5.26
N ASN A 13 14.98 -0.26 4.99
CA ASN A 13 15.92 -1.37 4.84
C ASN A 13 15.43 -2.42 3.80
N GLU A 14 15.23 -1.98 2.57
CA GLU A 14 14.69 -2.76 1.45
C GLU A 14 15.65 -2.84 0.25
N GLU A 15 16.98 -2.83 0.48
CA GLU A 15 17.98 -2.82 -0.61
C GLU A 15 17.81 -3.97 -1.61
N GLU A 16 17.32 -5.14 -1.16
CA GLU A 16 17.07 -6.28 -2.03
C GLU A 16 15.79 -6.17 -2.85
N ASN A 17 14.78 -5.40 -2.36
CA ASN A 17 13.43 -5.37 -2.90
C ASN A 17 13.10 -4.08 -3.65
N ILE A 18 13.69 -2.95 -3.28
CA ILE A 18 13.32 -1.64 -3.83
C ILE A 18 13.55 -1.57 -5.36
N THR A 19 14.66 -2.11 -5.86
CA THR A 19 14.97 -2.10 -7.30
C THR A 19 13.97 -2.95 -8.11
N PRO A 20 13.68 -4.21 -7.77
CA PRO A 20 12.61 -4.98 -8.42
C PRO A 20 11.24 -4.30 -8.38
N CYS A 21 10.86 -3.71 -7.26
CA CYS A 21 9.60 -2.98 -7.10
C CYS A 21 9.54 -1.80 -8.07
N LEU A 22 10.52 -0.89 -8.02
CA LEU A 22 10.55 0.30 -8.88
C LEU A 22 10.66 -0.05 -10.37
N ASN A 23 11.44 -1.06 -10.75
CA ASN A 23 11.50 -1.54 -12.13
C ASN A 23 10.11 -2.02 -12.62
N SER A 24 9.34 -2.69 -11.75
CA SER A 24 7.98 -3.11 -12.09
C SER A 24 7.02 -1.92 -12.29
N LEU A 25 7.22 -0.85 -11.54
CA LEU A 25 6.49 0.42 -11.69
C LEU A 25 6.95 1.21 -12.92
N CYS A 26 8.23 1.22 -13.25
CA CYS A 26 8.74 1.85 -14.48
C CYS A 26 8.26 1.15 -15.77
N ASN A 27 7.79 -0.11 -15.66
CA ASN A 27 7.36 -0.92 -16.80
C ASN A 27 5.82 -1.05 -16.89
N GLN A 28 5.11 0.06 -16.67
CA GLN A 28 3.65 0.12 -16.78
C GLN A 28 3.18 0.32 -18.23
N THR A 29 1.89 0.01 -18.51
CA THR A 29 1.28 0.18 -19.84
C THR A 29 0.95 1.62 -20.19
N ILE A 30 0.87 2.51 -19.21
CA ILE A 30 0.71 3.95 -19.45
C ILE A 30 2.07 4.61 -19.64
N PRO A 31 2.17 5.72 -20.40
CA PRO A 31 3.40 6.46 -20.60
C PRO A 31 4.07 6.88 -19.29
N ARG A 32 5.41 6.84 -19.24
CA ARG A 32 6.19 7.12 -18.01
C ARG A 32 5.99 8.54 -17.49
N ASP A 33 5.73 9.49 -18.36
CA ASP A 33 5.47 10.90 -18.05
C ASP A 33 4.04 11.17 -17.55
N GLU A 34 3.17 10.15 -17.56
CA GLU A 34 1.80 10.26 -17.03
C GLU A 34 1.69 9.89 -15.54
N TYR A 35 2.79 9.48 -14.91
CA TYR A 35 2.79 9.16 -13.46
C TYR A 35 4.12 9.53 -12.80
N GLU A 36 4.08 9.72 -11.50
CA GLU A 36 5.26 9.95 -10.68
C GLU A 36 5.41 8.91 -9.57
N LEU A 37 6.66 8.57 -9.26
CA LEU A 37 7.07 7.62 -8.22
C LEU A 37 7.72 8.39 -7.07
N ILE A 38 7.14 8.29 -5.88
CA ILE A 38 7.59 9.00 -4.67
C ILE A 38 7.97 7.96 -3.63
N VAL A 39 9.25 7.80 -3.38
CA VAL A 39 9.78 6.91 -2.34
C VAL A 39 9.94 7.69 -1.04
N VAL A 40 9.41 7.15 0.05
CA VAL A 40 9.54 7.71 1.40
C VAL A 40 10.33 6.74 2.25
N ASP A 41 11.58 7.09 2.50
CA ASP A 41 12.55 6.25 3.20
C ASP A 41 12.53 6.51 4.71
N GLY A 42 12.29 5.47 5.49
CA GLY A 42 12.25 5.49 6.96
C GLY A 42 13.61 5.65 7.64
N ASP A 43 14.57 6.31 7.00
CA ASP A 43 15.97 6.46 7.39
C ASP A 43 16.73 5.12 7.36
N SER A 44 16.67 4.44 6.22
CA SER A 44 17.36 3.17 5.95
C SER A 44 18.86 3.28 6.16
N LYS A 45 19.47 2.21 6.67
CA LYS A 45 20.93 2.13 6.95
C LYS A 45 21.67 1.32 5.89
N ASP A 46 20.94 0.69 4.97
CA ASP A 46 21.44 -0.05 3.82
C ASP A 46 21.42 0.83 2.54
N LYS A 47 21.57 0.22 1.38
CA LYS A 47 21.59 0.92 0.09
C LYS A 47 20.20 1.24 -0.49
N THR A 48 19.12 1.09 0.28
CA THR A 48 17.76 1.32 -0.17
C THR A 48 17.60 2.67 -0.87
N ARG A 49 18.04 3.76 -0.22
CA ARG A 49 17.91 5.12 -0.75
C ARG A 49 18.73 5.32 -2.03
N GLU A 50 19.99 4.88 -2.03
CA GLU A 50 20.85 4.94 -3.22
C GLU A 50 20.21 4.28 -4.44
N TYR A 51 19.58 3.13 -4.24
CA TYR A 51 18.91 2.40 -5.33
C TYR A 51 17.59 3.05 -5.75
N ALA A 52 16.83 3.62 -4.81
CA ALA A 52 15.59 4.32 -5.10
C ALA A 52 15.83 5.59 -5.94
N GLU A 53 16.88 6.36 -5.65
CA GLU A 53 17.24 7.60 -6.37
C GLU A 53 17.54 7.38 -7.86
N LYS A 54 17.84 6.15 -8.28
CA LYS A 54 18.10 5.82 -9.69
C LYS A 54 16.83 5.66 -10.52
N LEU A 55 15.67 5.44 -9.90
CA LEU A 55 14.45 5.01 -10.58
C LEU A 55 13.22 5.85 -10.20
N ALA A 56 13.18 6.42 -9.00
CA ALA A 56 12.06 7.24 -8.53
C ALA A 56 12.21 8.70 -8.96
N ASP A 57 11.09 9.41 -9.09
CA ASP A 57 11.08 10.85 -9.39
C ASP A 57 11.41 11.69 -8.16
N LYS A 58 11.00 11.20 -6.98
CA LYS A 58 11.26 11.84 -5.68
C LYS A 58 11.65 10.79 -4.65
N VAL A 59 12.68 11.07 -3.89
CA VAL A 59 13.08 10.26 -2.72
C VAL A 59 13.24 11.21 -1.54
N ILE A 60 12.51 10.94 -0.45
CA ILE A 60 12.57 11.76 0.77
C ILE A 60 12.79 10.88 2.00
N ILE A 61 13.34 11.47 3.04
CA ILE A 61 13.40 10.84 4.36
C ILE A 61 12.06 11.09 5.06
N GLN A 62 11.50 10.03 5.63
CA GLN A 62 10.28 10.08 6.42
C GLN A 62 10.42 11.03 7.61
N THR A 63 9.42 11.89 7.81
CA THR A 63 9.35 12.82 8.94
C THR A 63 8.26 12.43 9.93
N SER A 64 7.19 11.86 9.46
CA SER A 64 6.06 11.38 10.27
C SER A 64 6.31 9.99 10.83
N LYS A 65 5.57 9.58 11.85
CA LYS A 65 5.76 8.26 12.49
C LYS A 65 4.99 7.16 11.75
N LYS A 66 5.50 5.91 11.84
CA LYS A 66 4.84 4.69 11.32
C LYS A 66 4.67 4.70 9.79
N VAL A 67 4.21 3.59 9.23
CA VAL A 67 4.01 3.45 7.78
C VAL A 67 2.91 4.37 7.24
N GLY A 68 1.84 4.60 8.01
CA GLY A 68 0.82 5.57 7.66
C GLY A 68 1.37 6.99 7.53
N GLY A 69 2.31 7.36 8.43
CA GLY A 69 3.03 8.64 8.35
C GLY A 69 3.90 8.75 7.10
N ALA A 70 4.63 7.70 6.73
CA ALA A 70 5.39 7.67 5.48
C ALA A 70 4.49 7.88 4.25
N ARG A 71 3.31 7.23 4.23
CA ARG A 71 2.32 7.44 3.16
C ARG A 71 1.82 8.89 3.13
N ASN A 72 1.62 9.53 4.29
CA ASN A 72 1.23 10.94 4.35
C ASN A 72 2.33 11.87 3.87
N ASP A 73 3.59 11.64 4.26
CA ASP A 73 4.72 12.43 3.82
C ASP A 73 4.86 12.39 2.28
N GLY A 74 4.69 11.20 1.68
CA GLY A 74 4.69 11.06 0.23
C GLY A 74 3.46 11.71 -0.43
N ALA A 75 2.29 11.57 0.16
CA ALA A 75 1.05 12.18 -0.33
C ALA A 75 1.12 13.71 -0.35
N ALA A 76 1.84 14.32 0.59
CA ALA A 76 2.05 15.76 0.62
C ALA A 76 2.88 16.27 -0.59
N LEU A 77 3.69 15.42 -1.21
CA LEU A 77 4.48 15.73 -2.41
C LEU A 77 3.82 15.29 -3.71
N ALA A 78 2.71 14.56 -3.61
CA ALA A 78 1.95 14.08 -4.77
C ALA A 78 1.29 15.25 -5.51
N THR A 79 1.47 15.28 -6.83
CA THR A 79 0.96 16.35 -7.69
C THR A 79 -0.24 15.92 -8.55
N ALA A 80 -0.53 14.62 -8.60
CA ALA A 80 -1.65 14.07 -9.37
C ALA A 80 -2.96 14.05 -8.57
N ASP A 81 -4.09 14.02 -9.29
CA ASP A 81 -5.43 13.90 -8.69
C ASP A 81 -5.72 12.52 -8.10
N ILE A 82 -4.99 11.50 -8.56
CA ILE A 82 -5.07 10.13 -8.02
C ILE A 82 -3.77 9.81 -7.29
N LEU A 83 -3.92 9.40 -6.03
CA LEU A 83 -2.84 8.93 -5.18
C LEU A 83 -2.93 7.41 -5.06
N ALA A 84 -1.89 6.69 -5.42
CA ALA A 84 -1.79 5.25 -5.20
C ALA A 84 -0.69 4.92 -4.20
N THR A 85 -0.83 3.81 -3.47
CA THR A 85 0.22 3.33 -2.57
C THR A 85 0.53 1.86 -2.84
N THR A 86 1.81 1.52 -2.74
CA THR A 86 2.30 0.14 -2.73
C THR A 86 3.49 0.03 -1.79
N ASP A 87 3.87 -1.19 -1.41
CA ASP A 87 5.01 -1.42 -0.51
C ASP A 87 6.27 -1.77 -1.33
N ALA A 88 7.45 -1.50 -0.77
CA ALA A 88 8.73 -1.69 -1.46
C ALA A 88 9.07 -3.16 -1.77
N ASP A 89 8.42 -4.11 -1.09
CA ASP A 89 8.58 -5.57 -1.30
C ASP A 89 7.47 -6.17 -2.20
N CYS A 90 6.85 -5.34 -3.03
CA CYS A 90 5.84 -5.75 -3.99
C CYS A 90 6.36 -5.75 -5.43
N ILE A 91 5.78 -6.61 -6.28
CA ILE A 91 5.94 -6.58 -7.73
C ILE A 91 4.61 -6.22 -8.37
N ILE A 92 4.63 -5.15 -9.15
CA ILE A 92 3.44 -4.51 -9.69
C ILE A 92 3.21 -4.99 -11.13
N PRO A 93 2.03 -5.56 -11.47
CA PRO A 93 1.69 -5.93 -12.84
C PRO A 93 1.65 -4.72 -13.77
N LYS A 94 2.06 -4.92 -15.03
CA LYS A 94 2.20 -3.85 -16.04
C LYS A 94 0.95 -2.97 -16.25
N ASN A 95 -0.23 -3.52 -16.03
CA ASN A 95 -1.51 -2.83 -16.24
C ASN A 95 -2.13 -2.27 -14.95
N TRP A 96 -1.39 -2.22 -13.86
CA TRP A 96 -1.92 -1.82 -12.56
C TRP A 96 -2.35 -0.34 -12.54
N LEU A 97 -1.51 0.56 -13.04
CA LEU A 97 -1.82 1.99 -13.12
C LEU A 97 -2.97 2.24 -14.09
N GLU A 98 -2.95 1.61 -15.26
CA GLU A 98 -4.03 1.72 -16.25
C GLU A 98 -5.39 1.29 -15.70
N LEU A 99 -5.46 0.14 -15.02
CA LEU A 99 -6.69 -0.35 -14.41
C LEU A 99 -7.16 0.56 -13.27
N THR A 100 -6.22 1.10 -12.50
CA THR A 100 -6.51 2.07 -11.44
C THR A 100 -7.15 3.33 -12.01
N LEU A 101 -6.52 3.97 -13.01
CA LEU A 101 -7.05 5.17 -13.66
C LEU A 101 -8.43 4.92 -14.28
N LYS A 102 -8.59 3.85 -15.07
CA LYS A 102 -9.88 3.46 -15.67
C LYS A 102 -11.00 3.28 -14.63
N ALA A 103 -10.68 2.82 -13.43
CA ALA A 103 -11.68 2.65 -12.38
C ALA A 103 -12.20 4.00 -11.89
N PHE A 104 -11.33 4.99 -11.70
CA PHE A 104 -11.69 6.34 -11.28
C PHE A 104 -12.37 7.15 -12.38
N GLU A 105 -11.94 6.97 -13.65
CA GLU A 105 -12.59 7.60 -14.82
C GLU A 105 -14.02 7.11 -15.03
N LYS A 106 -14.28 5.84 -14.71
CA LYS A 106 -15.60 5.21 -14.92
C LYS A 106 -16.67 5.62 -13.90
N ASP A 107 -16.29 5.99 -12.68
CA ASP A 107 -17.24 6.28 -11.60
C ASP A 107 -16.64 7.33 -10.65
N ASP A 108 -17.09 8.58 -10.81
CA ASP A 108 -16.61 9.73 -10.04
C ASP A 108 -16.94 9.66 -8.55
N ARG A 109 -17.87 8.80 -8.14
CA ARG A 109 -18.19 8.56 -6.72
C ARG A 109 -17.11 7.76 -6.00
N ILE A 110 -16.17 7.11 -6.73
CA ILE A 110 -15.09 6.35 -6.12
C ILE A 110 -14.10 7.33 -5.49
N VAL A 111 -13.96 7.26 -4.18
CA VAL A 111 -12.98 8.01 -3.40
C VAL A 111 -11.78 7.15 -3.00
N GLN A 112 -11.99 5.82 -2.92
CA GLN A 112 -10.93 4.83 -2.67
C GLN A 112 -11.16 3.58 -3.52
N LEU A 113 -10.09 3.13 -4.16
CA LEU A 113 -10.00 1.85 -4.86
C LEU A 113 -9.01 0.95 -4.14
N TYR A 114 -9.32 -0.33 -3.99
CA TYR A 114 -8.37 -1.33 -3.53
C TYR A 114 -8.51 -2.62 -4.33
N GLY A 115 -7.42 -3.37 -4.37
CA GLY A 115 -7.34 -4.57 -5.19
C GLY A 115 -7.09 -5.83 -4.37
N THR A 116 -6.69 -6.89 -5.08
CA THR A 116 -6.34 -8.19 -4.50
C THR A 116 -4.83 -8.41 -4.50
N VAL A 117 -4.35 -9.27 -3.62
CA VAL A 117 -2.92 -9.60 -3.49
C VAL A 117 -2.66 -11.07 -3.75
N TYR A 118 -1.49 -11.36 -4.30
CA TYR A 118 -1.00 -12.69 -4.60
C TYR A 118 0.41 -12.86 -4.02
N PRO A 119 0.83 -14.08 -3.65
CA PRO A 119 2.15 -14.27 -3.10
C PRO A 119 3.21 -14.09 -4.20
N LEU A 120 4.30 -13.42 -3.84
CA LEU A 120 5.50 -13.34 -4.66
C LEU A 120 6.26 -14.67 -4.60
N GLU A 121 6.37 -15.24 -3.40
CA GLU A 121 7.06 -16.51 -3.18
C GLU A 121 6.20 -17.70 -3.61
N PRO A 122 6.81 -18.74 -4.20
CA PRO A 122 6.11 -19.96 -4.58
C PRO A 122 5.66 -20.75 -3.33
N GLY A 123 4.53 -21.43 -3.44
CA GLY A 123 4.04 -22.32 -2.40
C GLY A 123 2.53 -22.30 -2.25
N ILE A 124 1.94 -23.50 -2.10
CA ILE A 124 0.48 -23.65 -2.02
C ILE A 124 -0.08 -23.02 -0.74
N LYS A 125 0.66 -23.06 0.38
CA LYS A 125 0.25 -22.45 1.65
C LYS A 125 0.07 -20.94 1.54
N PHE A 126 0.97 -20.24 0.86
CA PHE A 126 0.90 -18.79 0.69
C PHE A 126 -0.26 -18.40 -0.23
N ARG A 127 -0.46 -19.17 -1.30
CA ARG A 127 -1.61 -18.99 -2.20
C ARG A 127 -2.92 -19.18 -1.43
N PHE A 128 -3.01 -20.17 -0.56
CA PHE A 128 -4.19 -20.42 0.27
C PHE A 128 -4.44 -19.27 1.25
N TYR A 129 -3.42 -18.78 1.97
CA TYR A 129 -3.57 -17.66 2.91
C TYR A 129 -4.03 -16.39 2.23
N LEU A 130 -3.43 -16.01 1.10
CA LEU A 130 -3.84 -14.80 0.38
C LEU A 130 -5.18 -14.99 -0.34
N ALA A 131 -5.53 -16.19 -0.79
CA ALA A 131 -6.87 -16.48 -1.28
C ALA A 131 -7.93 -16.30 -0.18
N LEU A 132 -7.64 -16.73 1.06
CA LEU A 132 -8.51 -16.52 2.21
C LEU A 132 -8.65 -15.00 2.53
N ALA A 133 -7.54 -14.27 2.59
CA ALA A 133 -7.54 -12.82 2.80
C ALA A 133 -8.35 -12.09 1.72
N ASN A 134 -8.14 -12.42 0.44
CA ASN A 134 -8.92 -11.87 -0.66
C ASN A 134 -10.41 -12.23 -0.56
N THR A 135 -10.75 -13.41 -0.05
CA THR A 135 -12.15 -13.83 0.17
C THR A 135 -12.80 -13.01 1.28
N PHE A 136 -12.11 -12.81 2.41
CA PHE A 136 -12.60 -11.91 3.47
C PHE A 136 -12.78 -10.48 2.97
N SER A 137 -11.84 -9.97 2.19
CA SER A 137 -11.94 -8.66 1.56
C SER A 137 -13.19 -8.53 0.68
N ARG A 138 -13.50 -9.57 -0.14
CA ARG A 138 -14.71 -9.61 -0.96
C ARG A 138 -15.99 -9.69 -0.12
N ILE A 139 -16.03 -10.56 0.88
CA ILE A 139 -17.18 -10.68 1.77
C ILE A 139 -17.45 -9.34 2.45
N GLY A 140 -16.42 -8.72 3.06
CA GLY A 140 -16.56 -7.41 3.70
C GLY A 140 -17.03 -6.32 2.77
N TYR A 141 -16.57 -6.33 1.51
CA TYR A 141 -17.02 -5.40 0.48
C TYR A 141 -18.50 -5.56 0.15
N TYR A 142 -18.97 -6.80 -0.13
CA TYR A 142 -20.36 -7.06 -0.51
C TYR A 142 -21.34 -6.93 0.65
N THR A 143 -20.92 -7.21 1.87
CA THR A 143 -21.75 -7.04 3.09
C THR A 143 -21.70 -5.63 3.65
N HIS A 144 -20.83 -4.76 3.12
CA HIS A 144 -20.61 -3.40 3.62
C HIS A 144 -20.23 -3.32 5.12
N THR A 145 -19.69 -4.41 5.68
CA THR A 145 -19.39 -4.51 7.11
C THR A 145 -17.95 -4.12 7.42
N LEU A 146 -16.98 -4.66 6.67
CA LEU A 146 -15.56 -4.45 6.89
C LEU A 146 -14.83 -4.32 5.55
N TYR A 147 -14.27 -3.15 5.27
CA TYR A 147 -13.43 -2.94 4.10
C TYR A 147 -11.99 -3.36 4.45
N TYR A 148 -11.67 -4.61 4.18
CA TYR A 148 -10.32 -5.13 4.37
C TYR A 148 -9.44 -4.70 3.20
N THR A 149 -8.91 -3.49 3.30
CA THR A 149 -7.98 -2.92 2.33
C THR A 149 -6.53 -3.27 2.74
N LEU A 150 -5.65 -3.27 1.76
CA LEU A 150 -4.22 -3.52 1.97
C LEU A 150 -3.44 -2.33 1.40
N GLY A 151 -2.63 -1.67 2.21
CA GLY A 151 -1.89 -0.48 1.84
C GLY A 151 -0.96 -0.68 0.64
N CYS A 152 -0.51 -1.90 0.43
CA CYS A 152 0.29 -2.26 -0.74
C CYS A 152 -0.50 -2.28 -2.07
N ASN A 153 -1.83 -2.18 -2.04
CA ASN A 153 -2.67 -2.20 -3.25
C ASN A 153 -3.93 -1.34 -3.07
N THR A 154 -3.74 -0.05 -2.88
CA THR A 154 -4.84 0.90 -2.73
C THR A 154 -4.55 2.23 -3.45
N ALA A 155 -5.60 2.90 -3.87
CA ALA A 155 -5.54 4.23 -4.48
C ALA A 155 -6.72 5.09 -4.02
N PHE A 156 -6.54 6.41 -4.08
CA PHE A 156 -7.48 7.40 -3.56
C PHE A 156 -7.65 8.56 -4.54
N ARG A 157 -8.82 9.21 -4.53
CA ARG A 157 -8.86 10.60 -4.97
C ARG A 157 -8.07 11.45 -3.97
N LYS A 158 -7.12 12.22 -4.47
CA LYS A 158 -6.23 13.05 -3.63
C LYS A 158 -7.03 14.02 -2.77
N GLU A 159 -8.04 14.67 -3.35
CA GLU A 159 -8.96 15.57 -2.64
C GLU A 159 -9.63 14.88 -1.43
N ALA A 160 -10.18 13.67 -1.64
CA ALA A 160 -10.82 12.92 -0.56
C ALA A 160 -9.81 12.47 0.51
N TYR A 161 -8.60 12.09 0.09
CA TYR A 161 -7.50 11.75 1.00
C TYR A 161 -7.12 12.93 1.89
N ASP A 162 -7.00 14.11 1.30
CA ASP A 162 -6.65 15.34 2.03
C ASP A 162 -7.77 15.78 2.97
N ALA A 163 -9.03 15.66 2.54
CA ALA A 163 -10.20 16.01 3.35
C ALA A 163 -10.26 15.21 4.68
N ILE A 164 -9.78 13.97 4.68
CA ILE A 164 -9.70 13.15 5.90
C ILE A 164 -8.34 13.23 6.60
N LYS A 165 -7.41 14.06 6.11
CA LYS A 165 -6.04 14.20 6.62
C LYS A 165 -5.22 12.91 6.55
N GLY A 166 -5.45 12.11 5.51
CA GLY A 166 -4.68 10.92 5.20
C GLY A 166 -4.78 9.79 6.22
N TYR A 167 -3.75 8.97 6.30
CA TYR A 167 -3.63 7.84 7.24
C TYR A 167 -3.41 8.31 8.68
N LYS A 168 -3.92 7.55 9.63
CA LYS A 168 -3.47 7.66 11.03
C LYS A 168 -2.12 6.97 11.21
N CYS A 169 -1.26 7.55 12.03
CA CYS A 169 0.07 7.01 12.33
C CYS A 169 -0.01 5.94 13.44
N ILE A 170 -0.68 4.82 13.18
CA ILE A 170 -0.89 3.70 14.11
C ILE A 170 -0.05 2.48 13.71
N ASP A 171 0.13 1.52 14.63
CA ASP A 171 1.02 0.36 14.41
C ASP A 171 0.46 -0.69 13.48
N ALA A 172 -0.86 -0.86 13.45
CA ALA A 172 -1.54 -1.76 12.51
C ALA A 172 -3.01 -1.38 12.35
N GLY A 173 -3.60 -1.77 11.21
CA GLY A 173 -5.00 -1.51 10.91
C GLY A 173 -5.28 -0.12 10.36
N ASP A 174 -4.25 0.65 10.04
CA ASP A 174 -4.34 1.95 9.38
C ASP A 174 -5.11 1.88 8.06
N ASP A 175 -4.97 0.77 7.33
CA ASP A 175 -5.72 0.49 6.10
C ASP A 175 -7.22 0.29 6.33
N LEU A 176 -7.59 -0.38 7.42
CA LEU A 176 -8.99 -0.55 7.81
C LEU A 176 -9.60 0.76 8.28
N GLU A 177 -8.84 1.52 9.05
CA GLU A 177 -9.25 2.78 9.63
C GLU A 177 -9.50 3.83 8.55
N ILE A 178 -8.57 3.98 7.59
CA ILE A 178 -8.73 4.95 6.50
C ILE A 178 -9.95 4.60 5.63
N ALA A 179 -10.19 3.31 5.34
CA ALA A 179 -11.35 2.89 4.56
C ALA A 179 -12.68 3.23 5.26
N GLN A 180 -12.75 3.14 6.60
CA GLN A 180 -13.94 3.54 7.37
C GLN A 180 -14.19 5.05 7.31
N ARG A 181 -13.15 5.89 7.22
CA ARG A 181 -13.31 7.34 7.02
C ARG A 181 -13.67 7.67 5.58
N MET A 182 -13.01 7.04 4.60
CA MET A 182 -13.25 7.24 3.18
C MET A 182 -14.69 6.93 2.78
N ARG A 183 -15.29 5.84 3.29
CA ARG A 183 -16.68 5.48 2.99
C ARG A 183 -17.72 6.54 3.36
N LYS A 184 -17.37 7.47 4.23
CA LYS A 184 -18.25 8.59 4.59
C LYS A 184 -18.26 9.72 3.54
N LEU A 185 -17.21 9.77 2.72
CA LEU A 185 -17.06 10.76 1.65
C LEU A 185 -17.55 10.24 0.29
N GLY A 186 -17.52 8.93 0.08
CA GLY A 186 -17.93 8.36 -1.18
C GLY A 186 -17.77 6.84 -1.24
N LYS A 187 -17.67 6.32 -2.47
CA LYS A 187 -17.61 4.89 -2.72
C LYS A 187 -16.18 4.35 -2.50
N VAL A 188 -16.06 3.39 -1.59
CA VAL A 188 -14.87 2.53 -1.47
C VAL A 188 -15.08 1.30 -2.35
N LYS A 189 -14.28 1.11 -3.39
CA LYS A 189 -14.46 0.06 -4.41
C LYS A 189 -13.38 -1.00 -4.32
N LEU A 190 -13.78 -2.26 -4.32
CA LEU A 190 -12.90 -3.40 -4.61
C LEU A 190 -12.92 -3.68 -6.12
N ASP A 191 -11.73 -3.76 -6.74
CA ASP A 191 -11.57 -4.29 -8.09
C ASP A 191 -10.59 -5.45 -8.10
N SER A 192 -11.07 -6.66 -8.30
CA SER A 192 -10.25 -7.88 -8.32
C SER A 192 -9.31 -8.00 -9.52
N LYS A 193 -9.42 -7.11 -10.51
CA LYS A 193 -8.49 -7.01 -11.64
C LYS A 193 -7.23 -6.21 -11.27
N VAL A 194 -7.36 -5.28 -10.33
CA VAL A 194 -6.24 -4.52 -9.77
C VAL A 194 -5.50 -5.45 -8.80
N ARG A 195 -4.35 -5.97 -9.22
CA ARG A 195 -3.63 -7.02 -8.50
C ARG A 195 -2.21 -6.59 -8.21
N VAL A 196 -1.65 -7.06 -7.09
CA VAL A 196 -0.25 -6.85 -6.72
C VAL A 196 0.33 -8.19 -6.24
N LYS A 197 1.57 -8.48 -6.58
CA LYS A 197 2.33 -9.57 -5.97
C LYS A 197 3.00 -9.04 -4.72
N PHE A 198 2.68 -9.65 -3.58
CA PHE A 198 3.07 -9.24 -2.25
C PHE A 198 4.03 -10.25 -1.63
N SER A 199 5.10 -9.78 -0.98
CA SER A 199 6.07 -10.65 -0.33
C SER A 199 5.50 -11.29 0.94
N MET A 200 5.67 -12.61 1.06
CA MET A 200 5.29 -13.38 2.24
C MET A 200 6.46 -13.55 3.24
N ARG A 201 7.62 -12.91 2.99
CA ARG A 201 8.84 -13.06 3.81
C ARG A 201 8.59 -12.84 5.30
N ARG A 202 7.77 -11.85 5.66
CA ARG A 202 7.39 -11.57 7.05
C ARG A 202 6.67 -12.75 7.70
N TYR A 203 5.76 -13.39 6.97
CA TYR A 203 5.02 -14.57 7.44
C TYR A 203 5.88 -15.82 7.52
N VAL A 204 6.91 -15.91 6.69
CA VAL A 204 7.93 -16.97 6.76
C VAL A 204 8.78 -16.79 8.02
N GLN A 205 9.28 -15.59 8.24
CA GLN A 205 10.24 -15.28 9.30
C GLN A 205 9.62 -15.36 10.71
N PHE A 206 8.42 -14.83 10.89
CA PHE A 206 7.77 -14.76 12.20
C PHE A 206 6.71 -15.85 12.46
N GLY A 207 6.40 -16.67 11.45
CA GLY A 207 5.32 -17.63 11.48
C GLY A 207 3.95 -16.98 11.25
N THR A 208 3.14 -17.62 10.40
CA THR A 208 1.85 -17.06 9.94
C THR A 208 0.86 -16.85 11.09
N LEU A 209 0.71 -17.85 11.98
CA LEU A 209 -0.25 -17.78 13.10
C LEU A 209 0.14 -16.68 14.09
N LYS A 210 1.43 -16.57 14.40
CA LYS A 210 1.94 -15.52 15.30
C LYS A 210 1.74 -14.12 14.69
N SER A 211 2.00 -13.96 13.41
CA SER A 211 1.81 -12.68 12.70
C SER A 211 0.33 -12.26 12.69
N LEU A 212 -0.58 -13.20 12.41
CA LEU A 212 -2.03 -12.98 12.47
C LEU A 212 -2.52 -12.62 13.87
N TYR A 213 -2.03 -13.35 14.89
CA TYR A 213 -2.38 -13.06 16.28
C TYR A 213 -1.94 -11.66 16.71
N VAL A 214 -0.69 -11.29 16.42
CA VAL A 214 -0.14 -9.97 16.75
C VAL A 214 -0.92 -8.87 16.03
N TRP A 215 -1.19 -9.06 14.74
CA TRP A 215 -1.97 -8.11 13.95
C TRP A 215 -3.38 -7.94 14.53
N LEU A 216 -4.10 -9.05 14.78
CA LEU A 216 -5.45 -9.00 15.33
C LEU A 216 -5.47 -8.35 16.73
N TYR A 217 -4.49 -8.67 17.58
CA TYR A 217 -4.36 -8.07 18.91
C TYR A 217 -4.22 -6.53 18.81
N ILE A 218 -3.33 -6.03 17.92
CA ILE A 218 -3.13 -4.58 17.74
C ILE A 218 -4.41 -3.93 17.20
N VAL A 219 -5.06 -4.54 16.20
CA VAL A 219 -6.31 -4.01 15.64
C VAL A 219 -7.42 -3.92 16.68
N ILE A 220 -7.60 -4.94 17.55
CA ILE A 220 -8.59 -4.93 18.64
C ILE A 220 -8.26 -3.83 19.66
N LYS A 221 -6.97 -3.49 19.85
CA LYS A 221 -6.53 -2.41 20.72
C LYS A 221 -6.57 -1.02 20.09
N GLY A 222 -7.23 -0.88 18.93
CA GLY A 222 -7.40 0.41 18.24
C GLY A 222 -6.21 0.81 17.37
N GLY A 223 -5.33 -0.13 17.05
CA GLY A 223 -4.19 0.09 16.16
C GLY A 223 -2.88 0.44 16.88
N GLU A 224 -2.88 0.53 18.21
CA GLU A 224 -1.69 0.82 19.01
C GLU A 224 -1.46 -0.25 20.07
N SER A 225 -0.21 -0.56 20.37
CA SER A 225 0.15 -1.51 21.41
C SER A 225 1.52 -1.22 21.99
N GLU A 226 1.60 -1.09 23.32
CA GLU A 226 2.86 -1.01 24.06
C GLU A 226 3.67 -2.32 23.99
N LYS A 227 2.99 -3.45 23.85
CA LYS A 227 3.60 -4.78 23.85
C LYS A 227 4.15 -5.22 22.50
N TYR A 228 3.53 -4.77 21.40
CA TYR A 228 3.90 -5.17 20.06
C TYR A 228 3.97 -3.94 19.15
N THR A 229 5.15 -3.64 18.62
CA THR A 229 5.32 -2.65 17.56
C THR A 229 5.49 -3.38 16.23
N TYR A 230 4.72 -2.98 15.22
CA TYR A 230 4.80 -3.59 13.89
C TYR A 230 6.02 -3.08 13.12
N ALA A 231 6.48 -1.86 13.43
CA ALA A 231 7.53 -1.14 12.71
C ALA A 231 8.96 -1.36 13.25
N SER A 232 9.14 -1.81 14.49
CA SER A 232 10.46 -1.97 15.12
C SER A 232 11.12 -3.32 14.87
N ARG A 233 10.73 -3.99 13.80
CA ARG A 233 11.30 -5.30 13.47
C ARG A 233 12.53 -5.09 12.61
N GLU A 234 13.69 -5.05 13.25
CA GLU A 234 14.95 -5.29 12.56
C GLU A 234 14.87 -6.65 11.86
N TYR A 235 14.80 -6.63 10.55
CA TYR A 235 14.97 -7.83 9.76
C TYR A 235 16.47 -8.14 9.75
N LYS A 236 16.90 -9.08 10.60
CA LYS A 236 18.17 -9.75 10.47
C LYS A 236 18.05 -10.92 9.54
#